data_0e69834bb7b7548a3d3395fd461a980d
#
_entry.id   0e69834bb7b7548a3d3395fd461a980d
#
_cell.length_a   1.000
_cell.length_b   1.000
_cell.length_c   1.000
_cell.angle_alpha   90.00
_cell.angle_beta   90.00
_cell.angle_gamma   90.00
#
_symmetry.space_group_name_H-M   'P 1'
#
loop_
_entity.id
_entity.type
_entity.pdbx_description
1 polymer ?
#
loop_
_entity_poly.entity_id
_entity_poly.type
_entity_poly.pdbx_seq_one_letter_code
_entity_poly.pdbx_strand_id
1 'polypeptide(L)'
;MNKEDLHILRLMGEIERDGSPSQRELSRRLNLSLGLVNTFLKRLINKGYFKAMTMPRNRMKYLLTPKGLARKSRLTVEYLHYSVNFYKDIKKLILNKFREMEGDNVDSILFFGAGEVAELAYLYLKLTSIRLAGIIDKRQNGSDFFEFKVDDFNRLNQRDWDAVLLTRLDDTDRDVKCLIGRGVSPHRIAVL
;
A
#
# COMPACT_ATOMS: atom_id res chain seq x y z
N MET A 1 -6.31 -9.04 -11.56
CA MET A 1 -5.23 -8.72 -12.53
C MET A 1 -4.00 -9.55 -12.19
N ASN A 2 -3.32 -10.15 -13.15
CA ASN A 2 -2.12 -10.93 -12.89
C ASN A 2 -0.86 -10.02 -12.79
N LYS A 3 0.24 -10.57 -12.25
CA LYS A 3 1.50 -9.83 -12.06
C LYS A 3 2.11 -9.32 -13.37
N GLU A 4 1.95 -10.08 -14.44
CA GLU A 4 2.46 -9.74 -15.76
C GLU A 4 1.73 -8.53 -16.36
N ASP A 5 0.40 -8.50 -16.30
CA ASP A 5 -0.41 -7.37 -16.79
C ASP A 5 -0.11 -6.08 -16.03
N LEU A 6 0.19 -6.18 -14.72
CA LEU A 6 0.63 -5.03 -13.92
C LEU A 6 1.98 -4.49 -14.42
N HIS A 7 2.95 -5.37 -14.69
CA HIS A 7 4.24 -4.96 -15.23
C HIS A 7 4.09 -4.32 -16.62
N ILE A 8 3.23 -4.89 -17.47
CA ILE A 8 2.94 -4.32 -18.79
C ILE A 8 2.31 -2.93 -18.67
N LEU A 9 1.32 -2.77 -17.79
CA LEU A 9 0.68 -1.47 -17.55
C LEU A 9 1.69 -0.41 -17.11
N ARG A 10 2.55 -0.74 -16.14
CA ARG A 10 3.62 0.14 -15.66
C ARG A 10 4.62 0.48 -16.76
N LEU A 11 5.02 -0.52 -17.55
CA LEU A 11 5.94 -0.31 -18.68
C LEU A 11 5.34 0.63 -19.74
N MET A 12 4.06 0.45 -20.07
CA MET A 12 3.34 1.34 -20.98
C MET A 12 3.27 2.78 -20.44
N GLY A 13 3.07 2.94 -19.13
CA GLY A 13 3.05 4.25 -18.46
C GLY A 13 4.40 4.96 -18.49
N GLU A 14 5.50 4.25 -18.21
CA GLU A 14 6.84 4.82 -18.25
C GLU A 14 7.25 5.29 -19.67
N ILE A 15 6.90 4.52 -20.70
CA ILE A 15 7.18 4.87 -22.07
C ILE A 15 6.35 6.09 -22.53
N GLU A 16 5.10 6.18 -22.11
CA GLU A 16 4.23 7.32 -22.44
C GLU A 16 4.72 8.61 -21.78
N ARG A 17 5.20 8.51 -20.52
CA ARG A 17 5.69 9.67 -19.76
C ARG A 17 6.99 10.24 -20.34
N ASP A 18 7.91 9.40 -20.74
CA ASP A 18 9.29 9.80 -21.09
C ASP A 18 9.62 9.52 -22.57
N GLY A 19 8.71 9.21 -23.44
CA GLY A 19 8.89 9.09 -24.90
C GLY A 19 10.08 8.26 -25.43
N SER A 20 11.21 8.17 -24.70
CA SER A 20 12.41 7.45 -25.14
C SER A 20 13.32 6.94 -24.00
N PRO A 21 12.78 6.31 -22.96
CA PRO A 21 13.62 5.76 -21.91
C PRO A 21 14.47 4.60 -22.45
N SER A 22 15.71 4.50 -21.99
CA SER A 22 16.54 3.34 -22.31
C SER A 22 16.02 2.09 -21.60
N GLN A 23 16.29 0.90 -22.15
CA GLN A 23 15.89 -0.37 -21.53
C GLN A 23 16.48 -0.54 -20.12
N ARG A 24 17.68 0.00 -19.86
CA ARG A 24 18.30 0.01 -18.53
C ARG A 24 17.56 0.94 -17.56
N GLU A 25 17.10 2.08 -18.04
CA GLU A 25 16.25 2.98 -17.23
C GLU A 25 14.93 2.35 -16.89
N LEU A 26 14.23 1.74 -17.85
CA LEU A 26 12.99 0.99 -17.61
C LEU A 26 13.22 -0.13 -16.59
N SER A 27 14.33 -0.87 -16.70
CA SER A 27 14.70 -1.91 -15.72
C SER A 27 14.82 -1.35 -14.31
N ARG A 28 15.51 -0.22 -14.14
CA ARG A 28 15.65 0.44 -12.82
C ARG A 28 14.32 0.98 -12.28
N ARG A 29 13.57 1.74 -13.10
CA ARG A 29 12.32 2.39 -12.69
C ARG A 29 11.23 1.37 -12.35
N LEU A 30 11.20 0.25 -13.04
CA LEU A 30 10.21 -0.81 -12.84
C LEU A 30 10.65 -1.88 -11.83
N ASN A 31 11.90 -1.82 -11.37
CA ASN A 31 12.51 -2.87 -10.53
C ASN A 31 12.37 -4.27 -11.18
N LEU A 32 12.70 -4.36 -12.47
CA LEU A 32 12.67 -5.59 -13.27
C LEU A 32 14.05 -5.88 -13.85
N SER A 33 14.35 -7.15 -14.10
CA SER A 33 15.58 -7.49 -14.82
C SER A 33 15.56 -6.92 -16.25
N LEU A 34 16.72 -6.57 -16.79
CA LEU A 34 16.85 -6.07 -18.16
C LEU A 34 16.31 -7.08 -19.18
N GLY A 35 16.56 -8.38 -18.97
CA GLY A 35 16.05 -9.44 -19.81
C GLY A 35 14.52 -9.49 -19.87
N LEU A 36 13.87 -9.31 -18.73
CA LEU A 36 12.41 -9.30 -18.64
C LEU A 36 11.80 -8.07 -19.35
N VAL A 37 12.41 -6.89 -19.16
CA VAL A 37 12.01 -5.67 -19.87
C VAL A 37 12.12 -5.88 -21.38
N ASN A 38 13.23 -6.45 -21.86
CA ASN A 38 13.43 -6.74 -23.28
C ASN A 38 12.39 -7.72 -23.82
N THR A 39 12.06 -8.76 -23.04
CA THR A 39 11.04 -9.74 -23.42
C THR A 39 9.67 -9.07 -23.55
N PHE A 40 9.30 -8.23 -22.60
CA PHE A 40 8.04 -7.48 -22.68
C PHE A 40 8.01 -6.52 -23.87
N LEU A 41 9.08 -5.73 -24.09
CA LEU A 41 9.16 -4.81 -25.23
C LEU A 41 9.01 -5.55 -26.57
N LYS A 42 9.78 -6.62 -26.78
CA LYS A 42 9.69 -7.43 -28.01
C LYS A 42 8.26 -7.93 -28.23
N ARG A 43 7.64 -8.48 -27.19
CA ARG A 43 6.27 -9.02 -27.28
C ARG A 43 5.24 -7.92 -27.56
N LEU A 44 5.36 -6.76 -26.95
CA LEU A 44 4.44 -5.64 -27.15
C LEU A 44 4.60 -5.00 -28.53
N ILE A 45 5.81 -4.96 -29.08
CA ILE A 45 6.09 -4.55 -30.46
C ILE A 45 5.48 -5.56 -31.44
N ASN A 46 5.71 -6.87 -31.22
CA ASN A 46 5.16 -7.93 -32.09
C ASN A 46 3.63 -7.94 -32.09
N LYS A 47 2.99 -7.60 -30.96
CA LYS A 47 1.53 -7.44 -30.86
C LYS A 47 1.01 -6.13 -31.47
N GLY A 48 1.90 -5.25 -31.92
CA GLY A 48 1.57 -3.96 -32.50
C GLY A 48 1.09 -2.91 -31.49
N TYR A 49 1.42 -3.09 -30.19
CA TYR A 49 1.10 -2.10 -29.16
C TYR A 49 2.12 -0.97 -29.10
N PHE A 50 3.36 -1.25 -29.50
CA PHE A 50 4.41 -0.26 -29.68
C PHE A 50 4.99 -0.28 -31.09
N LYS A 51 5.41 0.89 -31.56
CA LYS A 51 6.29 1.05 -32.70
C LYS A 51 7.66 1.44 -32.15
N ALA A 52 8.70 0.69 -32.54
CA ALA A 52 10.08 1.01 -32.20
C ALA A 52 10.73 1.74 -33.38
N MET A 53 11.47 2.80 -33.08
CA MET A 53 12.22 3.59 -34.05
C MET A 53 13.66 3.75 -33.57
N THR A 54 14.62 3.58 -34.48
CA THR A 54 16.02 3.85 -34.18
C THR A 54 16.28 5.35 -34.30
N MET A 55 16.86 5.92 -33.25
CA MET A 55 17.27 7.32 -33.18
C MET A 55 18.80 7.44 -33.36
N PRO A 56 19.33 8.64 -33.65
CA PRO A 56 20.78 8.88 -33.70
C PRO A 56 21.47 8.36 -32.41
N ARG A 57 22.70 7.88 -32.53
CA ARG A 57 23.52 7.26 -31.47
C ARG A 57 22.94 5.93 -30.96
N ASN A 58 22.31 5.13 -31.82
CA ASN A 58 21.74 3.80 -31.51
C ASN A 58 20.74 3.80 -30.37
N ARG A 59 20.03 4.92 -30.15
CA ARG A 59 18.94 4.97 -29.18
C ARG A 59 17.66 4.45 -29.80
N MET A 60 16.89 3.71 -29.00
CA MET A 60 15.56 3.25 -29.39
C MET A 60 14.50 4.18 -28.81
N LYS A 61 13.59 4.63 -29.66
CA LYS A 61 12.37 5.33 -29.25
C LYS A 61 11.18 4.39 -29.40
N TYR A 62 10.35 4.33 -28.38
CA TYR A 62 9.13 3.54 -28.38
C TYR A 62 7.92 4.48 -28.45
N LEU A 63 7.01 4.23 -29.35
CA LEU A 63 5.78 5.00 -29.52
C LEU A 63 4.60 4.08 -29.28
N LEU A 64 3.69 4.51 -28.42
CA LEU A 64 2.44 3.80 -28.19
C LEU A 64 1.53 3.96 -29.43
N THR A 65 1.07 2.86 -29.96
CA THR A 65 0.12 2.87 -31.10
C THR A 65 -1.32 3.08 -30.59
N PRO A 66 -2.30 3.43 -31.46
CA PRO A 66 -3.71 3.46 -31.06
C PRO A 66 -4.18 2.13 -30.45
N LYS A 67 -3.72 1.00 -30.99
CA LYS A 67 -3.97 -0.34 -30.44
C LYS A 67 -3.33 -0.51 -29.05
N GLY A 68 -2.13 0.02 -28.85
CA GLY A 68 -1.43 0.03 -27.57
C GLY A 68 -2.15 0.90 -26.54
N LEU A 69 -2.64 2.07 -26.94
CA LEU A 69 -3.43 2.95 -26.08
C LEU A 69 -4.72 2.26 -25.61
N ALA A 70 -5.46 1.61 -26.52
CA ALA A 70 -6.65 0.85 -26.17
C ALA A 70 -6.33 -0.30 -25.19
N ARG A 71 -5.19 -1.02 -25.37
CA ARG A 71 -4.75 -2.05 -24.41
C ARG A 71 -4.40 -1.45 -23.06
N LYS A 72 -3.68 -0.32 -23.03
CA LYS A 72 -3.33 0.39 -21.78
C LYS A 72 -4.60 0.81 -21.02
N SER A 73 -5.57 1.43 -21.72
CA SER A 73 -6.83 1.84 -21.10
C SER A 73 -7.56 0.66 -20.47
N ARG A 74 -7.64 -0.48 -21.17
CA ARG A 74 -8.24 -1.71 -20.62
C ARG A 74 -7.51 -2.17 -19.36
N LEU A 75 -6.18 -2.26 -19.41
CA LEU A 75 -5.37 -2.65 -18.25
C LEU A 75 -5.54 -1.68 -17.07
N THR A 76 -5.69 -0.38 -17.34
CA THR A 76 -5.97 0.62 -16.29
C THR A 76 -7.30 0.35 -15.60
N VAL A 77 -8.36 0.07 -16.37
CA VAL A 77 -9.67 -0.27 -15.82
C VAL A 77 -9.61 -1.58 -15.02
N GLU A 78 -8.96 -2.61 -15.56
CA GLU A 78 -8.73 -3.89 -14.85
C GLU A 78 -7.95 -3.67 -13.52
N TYR A 79 -6.95 -2.78 -13.53
CA TYR A 79 -6.21 -2.41 -12.33
C TYR A 79 -7.08 -1.70 -11.29
N LEU A 80 -7.93 -0.75 -11.73
CA LEU A 80 -8.87 -0.08 -10.83
C LEU A 80 -9.85 -1.07 -10.19
N HIS A 81 -10.44 -1.96 -10.97
CA HIS A 81 -11.33 -3.00 -10.43
C HIS A 81 -10.62 -3.90 -9.42
N TYR A 82 -9.41 -4.33 -9.72
CA TYR A 82 -8.59 -5.12 -8.80
C TYR A 82 -8.32 -4.36 -7.50
N SER A 83 -7.89 -3.11 -7.60
CA SER A 83 -7.58 -2.25 -6.44
C SER A 83 -8.81 -1.98 -5.58
N VAL A 84 -9.96 -1.70 -6.20
CA VAL A 84 -11.22 -1.49 -5.47
C VAL A 84 -11.67 -2.77 -4.74
N ASN A 85 -11.54 -3.94 -5.36
CA ASN A 85 -11.90 -5.19 -4.70
C ASN A 85 -10.95 -5.49 -3.53
N PHE A 86 -9.64 -5.32 -3.72
CA PHE A 86 -8.65 -5.45 -2.65
C PHE A 86 -8.97 -4.50 -1.47
N TYR A 87 -9.33 -3.25 -1.77
CA TYR A 87 -9.73 -2.28 -0.77
C TYR A 87 -10.99 -2.71 0.01
N LYS A 88 -11.99 -3.31 -0.68
CA LYS A 88 -13.18 -3.87 -0.02
C LYS A 88 -12.84 -5.01 0.95
N ASP A 89 -11.85 -5.83 0.59
CA ASP A 89 -11.42 -6.94 1.44
C ASP A 89 -10.69 -6.41 2.69
N ILE A 90 -9.82 -5.41 2.55
CA ILE A 90 -9.20 -4.70 3.68
C ILE A 90 -10.28 -4.08 4.59
N LYS A 91 -11.26 -3.40 4.01
CA LYS A 91 -12.37 -2.83 4.77
C LYS A 91 -13.10 -3.88 5.61
N LYS A 92 -13.42 -5.04 5.02
CA LYS A 92 -14.08 -6.14 5.74
C LYS A 92 -13.21 -6.63 6.91
N LEU A 93 -11.91 -6.81 6.66
CA LEU A 93 -10.97 -7.27 7.67
C LEU A 93 -10.95 -6.31 8.86
N ILE A 94 -10.77 -5.01 8.62
CA ILE A 94 -10.72 -3.99 9.68
C ILE A 94 -12.07 -3.92 10.44
N LEU A 95 -13.20 -3.88 9.72
CA LEU A 95 -14.51 -3.80 10.36
C LEU A 95 -14.86 -5.08 11.15
N ASN A 96 -14.43 -6.25 10.69
CA ASN A 96 -14.61 -7.48 11.46
C ASN A 96 -13.80 -7.44 12.75
N LYS A 97 -12.55 -6.95 12.69
CA LYS A 97 -11.72 -6.77 13.89
C LYS A 97 -12.37 -5.83 14.90
N PHE A 98 -12.92 -4.70 14.45
CA PHE A 98 -13.63 -3.78 15.35
C PHE A 98 -14.89 -4.42 15.95
N ARG A 99 -15.66 -5.21 15.19
CA ARG A 99 -16.83 -5.93 15.76
C ARG A 99 -16.43 -6.96 16.81
N GLU A 100 -15.32 -7.68 16.60
CA GLU A 100 -14.76 -8.57 17.62
C GLU A 100 -14.45 -7.79 18.90
N MET A 101 -13.76 -6.65 18.77
CA MET A 101 -13.41 -5.79 19.90
C MET A 101 -14.66 -5.22 20.62
N GLU A 102 -15.67 -4.77 19.87
CA GLU A 102 -16.97 -4.35 20.45
C GLU A 102 -17.64 -5.49 21.21
N GLY A 103 -17.58 -6.72 20.68
CA GLY A 103 -18.07 -7.93 21.36
C GLY A 103 -17.34 -8.25 22.66
N ASP A 104 -16.07 -7.86 22.76
CA ASP A 104 -15.23 -7.99 23.95
C ASP A 104 -15.36 -6.79 24.90
N ASN A 105 -16.34 -5.90 24.69
CA ASN A 105 -16.57 -4.66 25.46
C ASN A 105 -15.37 -3.68 25.44
N VAL A 106 -14.71 -3.56 24.31
CA VAL A 106 -13.65 -2.57 24.09
C VAL A 106 -14.29 -1.26 23.62
N ASP A 107 -14.23 -0.21 24.43
CA ASP A 107 -14.80 1.11 24.15
C ASP A 107 -13.75 2.09 23.62
N SER A 108 -12.47 1.86 23.91
CA SER A 108 -11.37 2.74 23.53
C SER A 108 -10.10 1.99 23.14
N ILE A 109 -9.47 2.43 22.07
CA ILE A 109 -8.26 1.79 21.54
C ILE A 109 -7.12 2.78 21.30
N LEU A 110 -5.90 2.28 21.45
CA LEU A 110 -4.70 2.93 20.93
C LEU A 110 -4.30 2.31 19.60
N PHE A 111 -3.90 3.11 18.64
CA PHE A 111 -3.21 2.60 17.47
C PHE A 111 -1.70 2.51 17.72
N PHE A 112 -1.12 1.41 17.30
CA PHE A 112 0.31 1.19 17.30
C PHE A 112 0.84 1.17 15.88
N GLY A 113 1.35 2.33 15.43
CA GLY A 113 1.73 2.66 14.07
C GLY A 113 0.83 3.75 13.49
N ALA A 114 1.43 4.73 12.79
CA ALA A 114 0.77 5.90 12.22
C ALA A 114 0.82 5.92 10.67
N GLY A 115 1.00 4.77 10.02
CA GLY A 115 1.06 4.66 8.56
C GLY A 115 -0.33 4.49 7.91
N GLU A 116 -0.33 4.19 6.61
CA GLU A 116 -1.52 4.08 5.76
C GLU A 116 -2.58 3.11 6.31
N VAL A 117 -2.14 2.04 6.99
CA VAL A 117 -3.08 1.08 7.61
C VAL A 117 -3.81 1.73 8.79
N ALA A 118 -3.11 2.56 9.58
CA ALA A 118 -3.73 3.33 10.65
C ALA A 118 -4.74 4.33 10.11
N GLU A 119 -4.44 5.01 9.00
CA GLU A 119 -5.36 5.94 8.34
C GLU A 119 -6.64 5.24 7.91
N LEU A 120 -6.51 4.07 7.26
CA LEU A 120 -7.66 3.26 6.87
C LEU A 120 -8.45 2.77 8.08
N ALA A 121 -7.76 2.28 9.12
CA ALA A 121 -8.40 1.84 10.35
C ALA A 121 -9.17 3.00 11.01
N TYR A 122 -8.59 4.20 11.06
CA TYR A 122 -9.25 5.37 11.63
C TYR A 122 -10.52 5.77 10.87
N LEU A 123 -10.49 5.75 9.53
CA LEU A 123 -11.68 6.04 8.72
C LEU A 123 -12.83 5.06 9.00
N TYR A 124 -12.51 3.78 9.23
CA TYR A 124 -13.53 2.77 9.53
C TYR A 124 -13.92 2.72 11.00
N LEU A 125 -13.03 3.14 11.91
CA LEU A 125 -13.34 3.29 13.33
C LEU A 125 -14.51 4.25 13.56
N LYS A 126 -14.60 5.31 12.75
CA LYS A 126 -15.74 6.27 12.78
C LYS A 126 -17.11 5.66 12.44
N LEU A 127 -17.15 4.40 11.99
CA LEU A 127 -18.38 3.65 11.72
C LEU A 127 -18.74 2.70 12.89
N THR A 128 -18.02 2.76 13.99
CA THR A 128 -18.16 1.91 15.17
C THR A 128 -18.40 2.77 16.41
N SER A 129 -18.69 2.13 17.53
CA SER A 129 -18.80 2.80 18.84
C SER A 129 -17.45 3.03 19.52
N ILE A 130 -16.38 2.41 19.01
CA ILE A 130 -15.05 2.46 19.62
C ILE A 130 -14.41 3.83 19.41
N ARG A 131 -13.83 4.40 20.46
CA ARG A 131 -13.13 5.67 20.45
C ARG A 131 -11.62 5.46 20.26
N LEU A 132 -10.97 6.27 19.42
CA LEU A 132 -9.52 6.34 19.37
C LEU A 132 -8.99 7.15 20.56
N ALA A 133 -8.25 6.53 21.47
CA ALA A 133 -7.64 7.17 22.63
C ALA A 133 -6.31 7.86 22.26
N GLY A 134 -5.63 7.39 21.23
CA GLY A 134 -4.37 7.98 20.76
C GLY A 134 -3.63 7.09 19.78
N ILE A 135 -2.48 7.57 19.34
CA ILE A 135 -1.63 6.87 18.38
C ILE A 135 -0.19 6.92 18.87
N ILE A 136 0.47 5.79 18.79
CA ILE A 136 1.87 5.63 19.19
C ILE A 136 2.68 5.16 18.00
N ASP A 137 3.69 5.95 17.61
CA ASP A 137 4.70 5.54 16.64
C ASP A 137 6.01 6.27 16.90
N LYS A 138 7.05 5.51 17.28
CA LYS A 138 8.38 6.07 17.53
C LYS A 138 8.99 6.76 16.31
N ARG A 139 8.69 6.25 15.08
CA ARG A 139 9.27 6.77 13.83
C ARG A 139 8.62 8.09 13.41
N GLN A 140 7.38 8.32 13.84
CA GLN A 140 6.56 9.47 13.46
C GLN A 140 6.17 10.34 14.68
N ASN A 141 6.88 10.20 15.80
CA ASN A 141 6.60 10.96 17.00
C ASN A 141 6.55 12.47 16.73
N GLY A 142 5.50 13.13 17.23
CA GLY A 142 5.24 14.56 17.02
C GLY A 142 4.59 14.94 15.70
N SER A 143 4.44 13.99 14.75
CA SER A 143 3.72 14.27 13.50
C SER A 143 2.20 14.38 13.72
N ASP A 144 1.52 15.02 12.77
CA ASP A 144 0.06 15.07 12.75
C ASP A 144 -0.52 13.78 12.19
N PHE A 145 -1.60 13.30 12.81
CA PHE A 145 -2.42 12.20 12.32
C PHE A 145 -3.89 12.59 12.50
N PHE A 146 -4.51 13.09 11.45
CA PHE A 146 -5.84 13.72 11.51
C PHE A 146 -5.90 14.77 12.65
N GLU A 147 -6.85 14.65 13.57
CA GLU A 147 -6.98 15.53 14.75
C GLU A 147 -6.06 15.17 15.93
N PHE A 148 -5.22 14.13 15.79
CA PHE A 148 -4.32 13.67 16.86
C PHE A 148 -2.86 14.03 16.57
N LYS A 149 -2.08 14.12 17.64
CA LYS A 149 -0.61 14.06 17.57
C LYS A 149 -0.14 12.65 17.82
N VAL A 150 0.80 12.19 17.00
CA VAL A 150 1.46 10.90 17.21
C VAL A 150 2.37 11.01 18.42
N ASP A 151 2.17 10.12 19.39
CA ASP A 151 2.92 10.09 20.63
C ASP A 151 4.06 9.06 20.59
N ASP A 152 5.03 9.23 21.51
CA ASP A 152 6.04 8.22 21.78
C ASP A 152 5.51 7.17 22.78
N PHE A 153 6.19 6.05 22.86
CA PHE A 153 5.94 4.94 23.78
C PHE A 153 5.79 5.35 25.25
N ASN A 154 6.46 6.43 25.68
CA ASN A 154 6.42 6.92 27.05
C ASN A 154 5.01 7.39 27.46
N ARG A 155 4.13 7.62 26.50
CA ARG A 155 2.74 8.03 26.76
C ARG A 155 1.74 6.86 26.73
N LEU A 156 2.19 5.63 26.52
CA LEU A 156 1.35 4.44 26.48
C LEU A 156 0.45 4.34 27.73
N ASN A 157 1.03 4.55 28.92
CA ASN A 157 0.34 4.43 30.21
C ASN A 157 -0.26 5.74 30.73
N GLN A 158 -0.20 6.82 29.96
CA GLN A 158 -0.74 8.14 30.36
C GLN A 158 -2.17 8.38 29.88
N ARG A 159 -2.72 7.46 29.08
CA ARG A 159 -4.07 7.53 28.53
C ARG A 159 -4.88 6.33 28.97
N ASP A 160 -6.18 6.55 29.11
CA ASP A 160 -7.13 5.48 29.42
C ASP A 160 -7.55 4.81 28.11
N TRP A 161 -7.30 3.52 28.01
CA TRP A 161 -7.61 2.70 26.83
C TRP A 161 -7.81 1.22 27.23
N ASP A 162 -8.64 0.53 26.48
CA ASP A 162 -8.98 -0.87 26.73
C ASP A 162 -8.07 -1.82 25.95
N ALA A 163 -7.74 -1.50 24.70
CA ALA A 163 -6.91 -2.34 23.84
C ALA A 163 -5.97 -1.53 22.96
N VAL A 164 -4.94 -2.19 22.45
CA VAL A 164 -4.00 -1.66 21.45
C VAL A 164 -4.22 -2.41 20.15
N LEU A 165 -4.49 -1.70 19.06
CA LEU A 165 -4.56 -2.26 17.71
C LEU A 165 -3.24 -2.02 16.98
N LEU A 166 -2.56 -3.09 16.57
CA LEU A 166 -1.40 -2.99 15.71
C LEU A 166 -1.84 -2.62 14.29
N THR A 167 -1.41 -1.44 13.86
CA THR A 167 -1.68 -0.89 12.53
C THR A 167 -0.43 -0.85 11.65
N ARG A 168 0.64 -1.52 12.08
CA ARG A 168 1.85 -1.76 11.31
C ARG A 168 1.85 -3.18 10.77
N LEU A 169 2.29 -3.34 9.51
CA LEU A 169 2.41 -4.65 8.87
C LEU A 169 3.82 -5.24 8.97
N ASP A 170 4.82 -4.39 9.31
CA ASP A 170 6.21 -4.81 9.45
C ASP A 170 6.47 -5.28 10.89
N ASP A 171 7.18 -6.39 11.06
CA ASP A 171 7.69 -6.86 12.37
C ASP A 171 6.63 -7.02 13.47
N THR A 172 5.43 -7.48 13.15
CA THR A 172 4.30 -7.66 14.09
C THR A 172 4.71 -8.42 15.37
N ASP A 173 5.49 -9.50 15.26
CA ASP A 173 5.96 -10.27 16.41
C ASP A 173 6.86 -9.47 17.35
N ARG A 174 7.70 -8.60 16.78
CA ARG A 174 8.56 -7.69 17.54
C ARG A 174 7.75 -6.61 18.25
N ASP A 175 6.74 -6.08 17.58
CA ASP A 175 5.87 -5.04 18.13
C ASP A 175 5.03 -5.60 19.28
N VAL A 176 4.49 -6.81 19.15
CA VAL A 176 3.79 -7.53 20.25
C VAL A 176 4.71 -7.74 21.44
N LYS A 177 5.94 -8.26 21.24
CA LYS A 177 6.92 -8.44 22.31
C LYS A 177 7.29 -7.13 22.97
N CYS A 178 7.40 -6.04 22.21
CA CYS A 178 7.68 -4.71 22.73
C CYS A 178 6.55 -4.21 23.64
N LEU A 179 5.29 -4.38 23.26
CA LEU A 179 4.12 -4.00 24.05
C LEU A 179 4.04 -4.82 25.34
N ILE A 180 4.21 -6.13 25.28
CA ILE A 180 4.23 -7.02 26.45
C ILE A 180 5.36 -6.63 27.41
N GLY A 181 6.55 -6.36 26.89
CA GLY A 181 7.71 -5.91 27.70
C GLY A 181 7.48 -4.56 28.40
N ARG A 182 6.46 -3.80 28.00
CA ARG A 182 6.02 -2.53 28.63
C ARG A 182 4.79 -2.69 29.52
N GLY A 183 4.39 -3.92 29.81
CA GLY A 183 3.29 -4.22 30.72
C GLY A 183 1.91 -4.29 30.09
N VAL A 184 1.81 -4.26 28.75
CA VAL A 184 0.53 -4.49 28.06
C VAL A 184 0.19 -5.98 28.09
N SER A 185 -0.95 -6.33 28.65
CA SER A 185 -1.42 -7.71 28.70
C SER A 185 -1.71 -8.24 27.30
N PRO A 186 -1.32 -9.49 26.96
CA PRO A 186 -1.49 -10.05 25.61
C PRO A 186 -2.92 -9.99 25.09
N HIS A 187 -3.94 -10.19 25.97
CA HIS A 187 -5.35 -10.14 25.60
C HIS A 187 -5.85 -8.72 25.23
N ARG A 188 -5.07 -7.69 25.55
CA ARG A 188 -5.35 -6.30 25.15
C ARG A 188 -4.64 -5.90 23.85
N ILE A 189 -3.94 -6.82 23.21
CA ILE A 189 -3.22 -6.57 21.94
C ILE A 189 -3.99 -7.22 20.80
N ALA A 190 -4.53 -6.40 19.92
CA ALA A 190 -5.21 -6.84 18.71
C ALA A 190 -4.29 -6.63 17.49
N VAL A 191 -4.29 -7.61 16.59
CA VAL A 191 -3.59 -7.56 15.31
C VAL A 191 -4.63 -7.59 14.20
N LEU A 192 -4.41 -6.79 13.13
CA LEU A 192 -5.25 -6.76 11.93
C LEU A 192 -5.05 -8.00 11.05
#